data_41237cf3fb1b193952a19b1c3d5152be
#
_entry.id   41237cf3fb1b193952a19b1c3d5152be
#
_cell.length_a   1.000
_cell.length_b   1.000
_cell.length_c   1.000
_cell.angle_alpha   90.00
_cell.angle_beta   90.00
_cell.angle_gamma   90.00
#
_symmetry.space_group_name_H-M   'P 1'
#
loop_
_entity.id
_entity.type
_entity.pdbx_description
1 polymer ?
#
loop_
_entity_poly.entity_id
_entity_poly.type
_entity_poly.pdbx_seq_one_letter_code
_entity_poly.pdbx_strand_id
1 'polypeptide(L)'
;MTHHIIKSLAALALGAMLLTSFRPMPKGEHELVGSWQYVKSAVAIHWDNPAPFHDSAAQDEEKSERKDMTINADGSMTMVARDIESGRVYRDGDSCAMKFKSYDLTWVFSAETDSVKVMSPSGGSETWRIDQLDGNTLVYIVDKPFESHIGSGILTYTYTYRRK
;
A
#
# COMPACT_ATOMS: atom_id res chain seq x y z
N MET A 1 -31.15 13.14 45.80
CA MET A 1 -31.21 13.72 44.43
C MET A 1 -29.92 13.56 43.61
N THR A 2 -28.84 13.07 44.14
CA THR A 2 -27.51 13.02 43.47
C THR A 2 -27.27 11.79 42.56
N HIS A 3 -28.03 10.69 42.75
CA HIS A 3 -27.80 9.45 41.97
C HIS A 3 -28.33 9.47 40.53
N HIS A 4 -29.31 10.34 40.21
CA HIS A 4 -29.86 10.43 38.85
C HIS A 4 -29.00 11.26 37.89
N ILE A 5 -28.26 12.23 38.41
CA ILE A 5 -27.40 13.12 37.60
C ILE A 5 -26.17 12.35 37.06
N ILE A 6 -25.58 11.43 37.85
CA ILE A 6 -24.43 10.67 37.44
C ILE A 6 -24.73 9.66 36.32
N LYS A 7 -25.92 9.04 36.33
CA LYS A 7 -26.35 8.13 35.26
C LYS A 7 -26.58 8.83 33.91
N SER A 8 -27.09 10.06 33.95
CA SER A 8 -27.31 10.86 32.72
C SER A 8 -26.01 11.35 32.10
N LEU A 9 -25.02 11.71 32.89
CA LEU A 9 -23.69 12.12 32.41
C LEU A 9 -22.92 10.95 31.78
N ALA A 10 -23.01 9.75 32.35
CA ALA A 10 -22.38 8.56 31.77
C ALA A 10 -22.98 8.16 30.43
N ALA A 11 -24.30 8.28 30.26
CA ALA A 11 -24.98 8.00 29.00
C ALA A 11 -24.63 9.02 27.89
N LEU A 12 -24.44 10.30 28.27
CA LEU A 12 -24.00 11.34 27.32
C LEU A 12 -22.54 11.14 26.88
N ALA A 13 -21.66 10.71 27.78
CA ALA A 13 -20.27 10.44 27.45
C ALA A 13 -20.11 9.22 26.52
N LEU A 14 -20.92 8.15 26.73
CA LEU A 14 -20.93 6.99 25.84
C LEU A 14 -21.50 7.36 24.44
N GLY A 15 -22.54 8.19 24.39
CA GLY A 15 -23.11 8.66 23.13
C GLY A 15 -22.13 9.53 22.34
N ALA A 16 -21.35 10.36 23.00
CA ALA A 16 -20.33 11.19 22.35
C ALA A 16 -19.15 10.36 21.81
N MET A 17 -18.74 9.27 22.48
CA MET A 17 -17.70 8.37 22.00
C MET A 17 -18.14 7.56 20.76
N LEU A 18 -19.42 7.24 20.63
CA LEU A 18 -19.94 6.53 19.47
C LEU A 18 -20.09 7.45 18.24
N LEU A 19 -20.28 8.76 18.44
CA LEU A 19 -20.41 9.73 17.34
C LEU A 19 -19.05 10.15 16.74
N THR A 20 -17.94 9.95 17.44
CA THR A 20 -16.60 10.28 16.92
C THR A 20 -16.05 9.22 15.96
N SER A 21 -16.72 8.07 15.83
CA SER A 21 -16.30 6.97 14.95
C SER A 21 -16.76 7.14 13.49
N PHE A 22 -17.68 8.05 13.20
CA PHE A 22 -18.13 8.35 11.84
C PHE A 22 -17.43 9.61 11.32
N ARG A 23 -16.15 9.49 11.00
CA ARG A 23 -15.50 10.49 10.17
C ARG A 23 -15.97 10.27 8.74
N PRO A 24 -16.62 11.23 8.07
CA PRO A 24 -16.93 11.08 6.66
C PRO A 24 -15.61 10.88 5.91
N MET A 25 -15.49 9.77 5.18
CA MET A 25 -14.32 9.50 4.38
C MET A 25 -14.18 10.55 3.29
N PRO A 26 -12.99 11.13 3.07
CA PRO A 26 -12.73 12.00 1.94
C PRO A 26 -13.07 11.31 0.61
N LYS A 27 -13.44 12.09 -0.39
CA LYS A 27 -13.64 11.59 -1.75
C LYS A 27 -12.31 11.00 -2.22
N GLY A 28 -12.32 9.78 -2.71
CA GLY A 28 -11.11 9.01 -3.05
C GLY A 28 -10.78 7.93 -2.01
N GLU A 29 -10.79 8.25 -0.70
CA GLU A 29 -10.59 7.25 0.34
C GLU A 29 -11.63 6.13 0.28
N HIS A 30 -12.89 6.49 0.05
CA HIS A 30 -14.00 5.53 -0.09
C HIS A 30 -13.82 4.61 -1.30
N GLU A 31 -13.23 5.11 -2.38
CA GLU A 31 -12.99 4.34 -3.60
C GLU A 31 -11.84 3.34 -3.45
N LEU A 32 -10.91 3.58 -2.51
CA LEU A 32 -9.83 2.65 -2.19
C LEU A 32 -10.31 1.40 -1.47
N VAL A 33 -11.34 1.53 -0.63
CA VAL A 33 -11.85 0.41 0.18
C VAL A 33 -12.41 -0.69 -0.70
N GLY A 34 -11.93 -1.91 -0.51
CA GLY A 34 -12.35 -3.09 -1.24
C GLY A 34 -11.26 -4.13 -1.46
N SER A 35 -11.59 -5.15 -2.22
CA SER A 35 -10.65 -6.21 -2.60
C SER A 35 -10.13 -5.95 -4.01
N TRP A 36 -8.82 -6.04 -4.17
CA TRP A 36 -8.10 -5.71 -5.38
C TRP A 36 -7.25 -6.88 -5.85
N GLN A 37 -7.41 -7.25 -7.11
CA GLN A 37 -6.61 -8.27 -7.76
C GLN A 37 -5.44 -7.61 -8.48
N TYR A 38 -4.24 -8.13 -8.25
CA TYR A 38 -3.05 -7.72 -8.98
C TYR A 38 -3.19 -8.01 -10.49
N VAL A 39 -2.82 -7.05 -11.32
CA VAL A 39 -2.83 -7.17 -12.80
C VAL A 39 -1.41 -7.20 -13.33
N LYS A 40 -0.64 -6.12 -13.07
CA LYS A 40 0.72 -5.97 -13.56
C LYS A 40 1.51 -4.96 -12.74
N SER A 41 2.83 -4.99 -12.88
CA SER A 41 3.71 -3.91 -12.47
C SER A 41 4.72 -3.57 -13.56
N ALA A 42 5.24 -2.36 -13.50
CA ALA A 42 6.35 -1.91 -14.31
C ALA A 42 7.37 -1.21 -13.40
N VAL A 43 8.65 -1.25 -13.77
CA VAL A 43 9.72 -0.52 -13.09
C VAL A 43 10.46 0.37 -14.08
N ALA A 44 10.68 1.61 -13.70
CA ALA A 44 11.55 2.55 -14.42
C ALA A 44 12.72 2.95 -13.50
N ILE A 45 13.89 3.18 -14.09
CA ILE A 45 15.08 3.61 -13.38
C ILE A 45 15.41 5.02 -13.84
N HIS A 46 15.46 5.95 -12.88
CA HIS A 46 15.85 7.34 -13.10
C HIS A 46 17.20 7.56 -12.40
N TRP A 47 18.25 7.76 -13.17
CA TRP A 47 19.58 8.02 -12.65
C TRP A 47 19.77 9.49 -12.32
N ASP A 48 20.40 9.82 -11.18
CA ASP A 48 20.74 11.21 -10.80
C ASP A 48 21.78 11.82 -11.72
N ASN A 49 22.67 10.99 -12.26
CA ASN A 49 23.63 11.36 -13.29
C ASN A 49 23.40 10.46 -14.52
N PRO A 50 23.59 10.98 -15.74
CA PRO A 50 23.46 10.13 -16.92
C PRO A 50 24.42 8.95 -16.77
N ALA A 51 23.84 7.78 -16.59
CA ALA A 51 24.61 6.56 -16.50
C ALA A 51 25.43 6.37 -17.78
N PRO A 52 26.72 6.00 -17.69
CA PRO A 52 27.55 5.82 -18.86
C PRO A 52 27.06 4.68 -19.78
N PHE A 53 26.07 3.91 -19.36
CA PHE A 53 25.58 2.73 -20.06
C PHE A 53 24.05 2.59 -19.91
N HIS A 54 23.36 2.81 -21.03
CA HIS A 54 21.99 2.44 -21.33
C HIS A 54 20.83 3.10 -20.60
N ASP A 55 20.00 3.79 -21.37
CA ASP A 55 18.58 3.97 -21.08
C ASP A 55 17.97 2.57 -20.89
N SER A 56 17.79 2.19 -19.65
CA SER A 56 17.03 0.99 -19.32
C SER A 56 15.55 1.37 -19.49
N ALA A 57 14.99 1.02 -20.65
CA ALA A 57 13.57 1.05 -20.87
C ALA A 57 12.83 0.37 -19.69
N ALA A 58 11.67 0.90 -19.35
CA ALA A 58 10.80 0.28 -18.36
C ALA A 58 10.67 -1.22 -18.67
N GLN A 59 11.11 -2.05 -17.76
CA GLN A 59 10.94 -3.49 -17.87
C GLN A 59 9.59 -3.86 -17.26
N ASP A 60 8.75 -4.50 -18.05
CA ASP A 60 7.56 -5.17 -17.53
C ASP A 60 8.06 -6.30 -16.61
N GLU A 61 7.93 -6.14 -15.31
CA GLU A 61 8.21 -7.22 -14.38
C GLU A 61 7.08 -8.25 -14.42
N GLU A 62 7.28 -9.30 -15.19
CA GLU A 62 6.39 -10.46 -15.27
C GLU A 62 6.22 -11.18 -13.92
N LYS A 63 7.14 -10.93 -12.97
CA LYS A 63 7.18 -11.53 -11.62
C LYS A 63 7.06 -10.48 -10.54
N SER A 64 5.85 -9.92 -10.37
CA SER A 64 5.60 -8.99 -9.28
C SER A 64 5.90 -9.61 -7.91
N GLU A 65 6.52 -8.80 -7.05
CA GLU A 65 6.66 -9.12 -5.63
C GLU A 65 5.32 -9.00 -4.86
N ARG A 66 4.28 -8.48 -5.49
CA ARG A 66 2.96 -8.23 -4.91
C ARG A 66 1.88 -9.03 -5.63
N LYS A 67 0.85 -9.36 -4.86
CA LYS A 67 -0.36 -10.07 -5.33
C LYS A 67 -1.60 -9.28 -4.90
N ASP A 68 -2.67 -9.99 -4.62
CA ASP A 68 -3.95 -9.40 -4.22
C ASP A 68 -3.87 -8.66 -2.88
N MET A 69 -4.74 -7.67 -2.70
CA MET A 69 -4.87 -6.96 -1.44
C MET A 69 -6.33 -6.66 -1.11
N THR A 70 -6.60 -6.45 0.16
CA THR A 70 -7.88 -5.99 0.69
C THR A 70 -7.64 -4.77 1.55
N ILE A 71 -8.34 -3.68 1.27
CA ILE A 71 -8.28 -2.41 1.98
C ILE A 71 -9.60 -2.23 2.71
N ASN A 72 -9.57 -2.10 4.03
CA ASN A 72 -10.75 -1.98 4.87
C ASN A 72 -10.99 -0.53 5.31
N ALA A 73 -12.25 -0.17 5.52
CA ALA A 73 -12.67 1.17 5.94
C ALA A 73 -12.18 1.57 7.35
N ASP A 74 -11.74 0.62 8.16
CA ASP A 74 -11.22 0.83 9.50
C ASP A 74 -9.73 1.21 9.54
N GLY A 75 -9.11 1.40 8.37
CA GLY A 75 -7.69 1.70 8.24
C GLY A 75 -6.78 0.47 8.28
N SER A 76 -7.34 -0.73 8.35
CA SER A 76 -6.58 -1.98 8.19
C SER A 76 -6.47 -2.38 6.71
N MET A 77 -5.41 -3.08 6.36
CA MET A 77 -5.18 -3.62 5.03
C MET A 77 -4.45 -4.95 5.11
N THR A 78 -4.83 -5.87 4.23
CA THR A 78 -4.11 -7.13 4.04
C THR A 78 -3.54 -7.17 2.63
N MET A 79 -2.25 -7.44 2.50
CA MET A 79 -1.57 -7.58 1.22
C MET A 79 -0.86 -8.92 1.14
N VAL A 80 -1.03 -9.62 0.04
CA VAL A 80 -0.23 -10.80 -0.28
C VAL A 80 1.00 -10.33 -1.06
N ALA A 81 2.19 -10.56 -0.53
CA ALA A 81 3.44 -10.17 -1.16
C ALA A 81 4.51 -11.26 -0.99
N ARG A 82 5.62 -11.08 -1.70
CA ARG A 82 6.77 -11.97 -1.59
C ARG A 82 7.25 -12.06 -0.13
N ASP A 83 7.53 -13.28 0.31
CA ASP A 83 8.10 -13.53 1.63
C ASP A 83 9.60 -13.18 1.65
N ILE A 84 9.89 -11.94 2.11
CA ILE A 84 11.26 -11.42 2.18
C ILE A 84 12.06 -12.07 3.32
N GLU A 85 11.38 -12.48 4.40
CA GLU A 85 12.05 -13.09 5.57
C GLU A 85 12.61 -14.46 5.28
N SER A 86 12.00 -15.20 4.36
CA SER A 86 12.50 -16.51 3.99
C SER A 86 13.85 -16.45 3.24
N GLY A 87 14.22 -15.28 2.70
CA GLY A 87 15.54 -14.98 2.08
C GLY A 87 16.03 -16.00 1.05
N ARG A 88 15.32 -17.11 0.91
CA ARG A 88 15.71 -18.25 0.11
C ARG A 88 14.86 -18.33 -1.13
N VAL A 89 15.47 -18.05 -2.25
CA VAL A 89 14.97 -18.52 -3.54
C VAL A 89 15.13 -20.04 -3.50
N TYR A 90 14.04 -20.75 -3.25
CA TYR A 90 14.09 -22.21 -3.32
C TYR A 90 14.19 -22.62 -4.78
N ARG A 91 15.33 -23.22 -5.10
CA ARG A 91 15.52 -23.86 -6.38
C ARG A 91 14.96 -25.27 -6.24
N ASP A 92 13.77 -25.48 -6.79
CA ASP A 92 13.21 -26.81 -6.95
C ASP A 92 13.43 -27.20 -8.43
N GLY A 93 14.44 -28.04 -8.68
CA GLY A 93 14.89 -28.32 -10.02
C GLY A 93 15.40 -27.07 -10.75
N ASP A 94 14.93 -26.82 -11.96
CA ASP A 94 15.30 -25.66 -12.80
C ASP A 94 14.45 -24.41 -12.58
N SER A 95 13.50 -24.40 -11.64
CA SER A 95 12.62 -23.28 -11.37
C SER A 95 12.86 -22.66 -10.00
N CYS A 96 12.96 -21.32 -9.94
CA CYS A 96 12.95 -20.55 -8.71
C CYS A 96 11.50 -20.29 -8.29
N ALA A 97 11.00 -21.01 -7.30
CA ALA A 97 9.66 -20.74 -6.74
C ALA A 97 9.71 -19.58 -5.75
N MET A 98 8.96 -18.51 -6.01
CA MET A 98 8.74 -17.44 -5.04
C MET A 98 7.68 -17.85 -4.04
N LYS A 99 7.98 -17.71 -2.74
CA LYS A 99 6.99 -17.85 -1.69
C LYS A 99 6.29 -16.53 -1.46
N PHE A 100 4.98 -16.59 -1.22
CA PHE A 100 4.15 -15.45 -0.88
C PHE A 100 3.53 -15.68 0.49
N LYS A 101 3.39 -14.59 1.26
CA LYS A 101 2.64 -14.59 2.53
C LYS A 101 1.72 -13.38 2.60
N SER A 102 0.75 -13.45 3.49
CA SER A 102 -0.14 -12.33 3.82
C SER A 102 0.53 -11.43 4.85
N TYR A 103 0.45 -10.13 4.63
CA TYR A 103 0.93 -9.09 5.52
C TYR A 103 -0.26 -8.25 5.98
N ASP A 104 -0.40 -8.12 7.31
CA ASP A 104 -1.38 -7.22 7.91
C ASP A 104 -0.71 -5.86 8.09
N LEU A 105 -1.33 -4.83 7.52
CA LEU A 105 -0.82 -3.48 7.40
C LEU A 105 -1.89 -2.49 7.88
N THR A 106 -1.50 -1.26 8.10
CA THR A 106 -2.43 -0.14 8.26
C THR A 106 -2.20 0.89 7.18
N TRP A 107 -3.24 1.68 6.87
CA TRP A 107 -3.16 2.69 5.83
C TRP A 107 -3.85 3.99 6.24
N VAL A 108 -3.38 5.09 5.66
CA VAL A 108 -3.98 6.42 5.81
C VAL A 108 -3.94 7.12 4.45
N PHE A 109 -5.08 7.65 4.02
CA PHE A 109 -5.19 8.43 2.79
C PHE A 109 -4.98 9.92 3.06
N SER A 110 -4.24 10.59 2.19
CA SER A 110 -4.09 12.05 2.15
C SER A 110 -4.73 12.61 0.88
N ALA A 111 -5.84 13.32 1.05
CA ALA A 111 -6.53 13.96 -0.07
C ALA A 111 -5.77 15.18 -0.63
N GLU A 112 -4.84 15.77 0.14
CA GLU A 112 -4.03 16.91 -0.32
C GLU A 112 -2.97 16.48 -1.34
N THR A 113 -2.48 15.26 -1.21
CA THR A 113 -1.36 14.75 -2.02
C THR A 113 -1.75 13.56 -2.89
N ASP A 114 -3.03 13.19 -2.93
CA ASP A 114 -3.54 11.98 -3.59
C ASP A 114 -2.65 10.76 -3.31
N SER A 115 -2.34 10.56 -2.04
CA SER A 115 -1.42 9.51 -1.62
C SER A 115 -1.95 8.66 -0.48
N VAL A 116 -1.48 7.43 -0.41
CA VAL A 116 -1.74 6.48 0.67
C VAL A 116 -0.44 6.17 1.38
N LYS A 117 -0.38 6.43 2.67
CA LYS A 117 0.71 5.95 3.52
C LYS A 117 0.34 4.59 4.07
N VAL A 118 1.13 3.58 3.75
CA VAL A 118 0.99 2.21 4.23
C VAL A 118 2.06 1.93 5.27
N MET A 119 1.69 1.30 6.37
CA MET A 119 2.57 1.05 7.51
C MET A 119 2.50 -0.41 7.93
N SER A 120 3.65 -0.99 8.22
CA SER A 120 3.75 -2.34 8.78
C SER A 120 3.79 -2.29 10.31
N PRO A 121 3.36 -3.35 11.02
CA PRO A 121 3.48 -3.45 12.48
C PRO A 121 4.92 -3.36 12.97
N SER A 122 5.91 -3.69 12.13
CA SER A 122 7.34 -3.58 12.45
C SER A 122 7.90 -2.15 12.33
N GLY A 123 7.06 -1.15 11.98
CA GLY A 123 7.45 0.25 11.88
C GLY A 123 7.91 0.70 10.47
N GLY A 124 8.00 -0.21 9.51
CA GLY A 124 8.25 0.17 8.12
C GLY A 124 7.07 0.92 7.52
N SER A 125 7.33 1.88 6.64
CA SER A 125 6.27 2.59 5.92
C SER A 125 6.64 2.82 4.46
N GLU A 126 5.60 2.87 3.61
CA GLU A 126 5.71 3.16 2.19
C GLU A 126 4.61 4.15 1.81
N THR A 127 4.92 5.07 0.91
CA THR A 127 3.93 6.02 0.39
C THR A 127 3.61 5.66 -1.06
N TRP A 128 2.32 5.48 -1.35
CA TRP A 128 1.79 5.23 -2.67
C TRP A 128 1.20 6.52 -3.22
N ARG A 129 1.72 7.03 -4.29
CA ARG A 129 1.10 8.11 -5.04
C ARG A 129 0.05 7.52 -5.97
N ILE A 130 -1.21 7.94 -5.83
CA ILE A 130 -2.30 7.45 -6.66
C ILE A 130 -2.23 8.13 -8.03
N ASP A 131 -2.11 7.32 -9.07
CA ASP A 131 -2.10 7.77 -10.46
C ASP A 131 -3.49 7.64 -11.10
N GLN A 132 -4.19 6.54 -10.80
CA GLN A 132 -5.56 6.30 -11.22
C GLN A 132 -6.34 5.59 -10.12
N LEU A 133 -7.53 6.09 -9.83
CA LEU A 133 -8.48 5.45 -8.93
C LEU A 133 -9.89 5.67 -9.46
N ASP A 134 -10.52 4.58 -9.85
CA ASP A 134 -11.93 4.53 -10.26
C ASP A 134 -12.60 3.29 -9.70
N GLY A 135 -13.89 3.11 -9.97
CA GLY A 135 -14.65 1.99 -9.42
C GLY A 135 -14.06 0.60 -9.70
N ASN A 136 -13.19 0.45 -10.70
CA ASN A 136 -12.67 -0.84 -11.17
C ASN A 136 -11.15 -0.94 -11.19
N THR A 137 -10.44 0.19 -11.24
CA THR A 137 -8.98 0.24 -11.46
C THR A 137 -8.31 1.06 -10.38
N LEU A 138 -7.22 0.55 -9.84
CA LEU A 138 -6.29 1.27 -8.99
C LEU A 138 -4.91 1.18 -9.61
N VAL A 139 -4.33 2.34 -9.91
CA VAL A 139 -2.91 2.46 -10.30
C VAL A 139 -2.22 3.34 -9.27
N TYR A 140 -1.14 2.84 -8.70
CA TYR A 140 -0.33 3.63 -7.79
C TYR A 140 1.16 3.47 -8.09
N ILE A 141 1.92 4.47 -7.70
CA ILE A 141 3.34 4.60 -7.95
C ILE A 141 4.09 4.65 -6.61
N VAL A 142 5.20 3.93 -6.54
CA VAL A 142 6.12 3.93 -5.41
C VAL A 142 7.50 4.29 -5.91
N ASP A 143 8.06 5.38 -5.39
CA ASP A 143 9.41 5.81 -5.68
C ASP A 143 10.35 5.33 -4.57
N LYS A 144 11.42 4.61 -4.95
CA LYS A 144 12.43 4.09 -4.03
C LYS A 144 13.81 4.62 -4.43
N PRO A 145 14.42 5.49 -3.62
CA PRO A 145 15.81 5.86 -3.86
C PRO A 145 16.72 4.64 -3.73
N PHE A 146 17.74 4.59 -4.55
CA PHE A 146 18.77 3.56 -4.47
C PHE A 146 20.17 4.17 -4.63
N GLU A 147 21.13 3.50 -4.03
CA GLU A 147 22.54 3.80 -4.16
C GLU A 147 23.30 2.51 -4.46
N SER A 148 24.18 2.55 -5.44
CA SER A 148 24.97 1.41 -5.87
C SER A 148 26.40 1.85 -6.24
N HIS A 149 27.30 0.90 -6.47
CA HIS A 149 28.66 1.17 -6.91
C HIS A 149 28.75 1.83 -8.30
N ILE A 150 27.68 1.82 -9.09
CA ILE A 150 27.62 2.43 -10.43
C ILE A 150 26.87 3.77 -10.46
N GLY A 151 26.24 4.18 -9.34
CA GLY A 151 25.53 5.45 -9.23
C GLY A 151 24.33 5.37 -8.30
N SER A 152 23.64 6.50 -8.17
CA SER A 152 22.40 6.67 -7.42
C SER A 152 21.25 7.08 -8.32
N GLY A 153 20.03 6.97 -7.80
CA GLY A 153 18.84 7.33 -8.55
C GLY A 153 17.56 6.90 -7.85
N ILE A 154 16.48 6.87 -8.62
CA ILE A 154 15.15 6.49 -8.16
C ILE A 154 14.62 5.32 -9.00
N LEU A 155 14.20 4.26 -8.33
CA LEU A 155 13.38 3.19 -8.91
C LEU A 155 11.91 3.57 -8.76
N THR A 156 11.23 3.78 -9.86
CA THR A 156 9.80 4.09 -9.90
C THR A 156 9.03 2.83 -10.26
N TYR A 157 8.31 2.28 -9.29
CA TYR A 157 7.43 1.12 -9.47
C TYR A 157 6.01 1.60 -9.73
N THR A 158 5.39 1.14 -10.80
CA THR A 158 3.97 1.35 -11.10
C THR A 158 3.23 0.03 -10.94
N TYR A 159 2.22 0.01 -10.08
CA TYR A 159 1.38 -1.17 -9.81
C TYR A 159 -0.03 -0.93 -10.30
N THR A 160 -0.59 -1.90 -11.02
CA THR A 160 -1.97 -1.87 -11.52
C THR A 160 -2.77 -3.00 -10.88
N TYR A 161 -3.92 -2.64 -10.36
CA TYR A 161 -4.89 -3.54 -9.74
C TYR A 161 -6.27 -3.36 -10.35
N ARG A 162 -7.07 -4.42 -10.30
CA ARG A 162 -8.48 -4.41 -10.66
C ARG A 162 -9.32 -4.79 -9.44
N ARG A 163 -10.47 -4.16 -9.28
CA ARG A 163 -11.43 -4.53 -8.25
C ARG A 163 -11.95 -5.96 -8.50
N LYS A 164 -12.08 -6.75 -7.41
CA LYS A 164 -12.70 -8.09 -7.43
C LYS A 164 -14.21 -8.00 -7.41
#